data_d3b25b36eb239ae8378609a33b14f420
#
_entry.id   d3b25b36eb239ae8378609a33b14f420
#
_cell.length_a   1.000
_cell.length_b   1.000
_cell.length_c   1.000
_cell.angle_alpha   90.00
_cell.angle_beta   90.00
_cell.angle_gamma   90.00
#
_symmetry.space_group_name_H-M   'P 1'
#
loop_
_entity.id
_entity.type
_entity.pdbx_description
1 polymer ?
#
loop_
_entity_poly.entity_id
_entity_poly.type
_entity_poly.pdbx_seq_one_letter_code
_entity_poly.pdbx_strand_id
1 'polypeptide(L)'
;MNAVRNTLQAHVPGLHARIEKMLSESEALFNRRAKQPASEFLLEHSRRTAAIAYRLAVMEEVDPFLPCLVALYHDAGKFHGGLYHDGDVPEEEHAAALAEEMLAAAGLAADDVQSVTQALRGLYNDALSCNDACKIVQDADRLDKLGGLGVAAFFTKAASRGRGLVAALTSSLSRELTYATAAPFTMLTANGRRLATEQGAKTIAFFDDLLRDLENWGIASFERRVIVLEEDFRARDGSPVPRLEVMVAMPRACPQCGAPLAVAHSRGRGVKCEQLHVRFQCSACSHSFKTSFCLPIFARSRDERAGLGRAVARAR
;
A
#
# COMPACT_ATOMS: atom_id res chain seq x y z
N MET A 1 5.07 -7.55 -17.87
CA MET A 1 4.04 -8.62 -18.03
C MET A 1 4.52 -9.83 -18.83
N ASN A 2 5.20 -9.67 -19.97
CA ASN A 2 5.65 -10.84 -20.76
C ASN A 2 6.56 -11.78 -19.95
N ALA A 3 7.49 -11.27 -19.15
CA ALA A 3 8.38 -12.09 -18.33
C ALA A 3 7.60 -12.95 -17.32
N VAL A 4 6.67 -12.35 -16.55
CA VAL A 4 5.80 -13.09 -15.61
C VAL A 4 5.02 -14.18 -16.32
N ARG A 5 4.34 -13.84 -17.43
CA ARG A 5 3.60 -14.82 -18.24
C ARG A 5 4.49 -15.95 -18.72
N ASN A 6 5.65 -15.66 -19.27
CA ASN A 6 6.57 -16.66 -19.79
C ASN A 6 7.09 -17.58 -18.67
N THR A 7 7.42 -17.03 -17.51
CA THR A 7 7.82 -17.81 -16.33
C THR A 7 6.73 -18.80 -15.93
N LEU A 8 5.49 -18.33 -15.77
CA LEU A 8 4.38 -19.19 -15.38
C LEU A 8 4.02 -20.20 -16.47
N GLN A 9 4.05 -19.80 -17.75
CA GLN A 9 3.75 -20.66 -18.89
C GLN A 9 4.76 -21.80 -19.04
N ALA A 10 6.02 -21.58 -18.70
CA ALA A 10 7.07 -22.58 -18.72
C ALA A 10 6.86 -23.68 -17.67
N HIS A 11 6.26 -23.37 -16.53
CA HIS A 11 6.02 -24.33 -15.44
C HIS A 11 4.62 -24.93 -15.52
N VAL A 12 3.60 -24.11 -15.74
CA VAL A 12 2.19 -24.55 -15.79
C VAL A 12 1.45 -23.81 -16.92
N PRO A 13 1.32 -24.44 -18.09
CA PRO A 13 0.60 -23.86 -19.21
C PRO A 13 -0.82 -23.42 -18.89
N GLY A 14 -1.18 -22.19 -19.25
CA GLY A 14 -2.52 -21.63 -19.06
C GLY A 14 -2.86 -21.17 -17.65
N LEU A 15 -1.99 -21.38 -16.66
CA LEU A 15 -2.25 -20.97 -15.26
C LEU A 15 -2.41 -19.45 -15.14
N HIS A 16 -1.53 -18.67 -15.77
CA HIS A 16 -1.60 -17.21 -15.73
C HIS A 16 -2.98 -16.68 -16.15
N ALA A 17 -3.51 -17.16 -17.27
CA ALA A 17 -4.82 -16.70 -17.75
C ALA A 17 -5.97 -17.10 -16.81
N ARG A 18 -5.87 -18.27 -16.16
CA ARG A 18 -6.87 -18.71 -15.17
C ARG A 18 -6.87 -17.81 -13.93
N ILE A 19 -5.69 -17.43 -13.43
CA ILE A 19 -5.57 -16.52 -12.29
C ILE A 19 -6.14 -15.14 -12.64
N GLU A 20 -5.76 -14.58 -13.79
CA GLU A 20 -6.28 -13.28 -14.23
C GLU A 20 -7.81 -13.28 -14.39
N LYS A 21 -8.37 -14.36 -14.94
CA LYS A 21 -9.82 -14.53 -15.06
C LYS A 21 -10.49 -14.54 -13.69
N MET A 22 -9.97 -15.31 -12.74
CA MET A 22 -10.50 -15.36 -11.37
C MET A 22 -10.48 -13.99 -10.68
N LEU A 23 -9.38 -13.22 -10.79
CA LEU A 23 -9.28 -11.88 -10.22
C LEU A 23 -10.30 -10.92 -10.85
N SER A 24 -10.44 -10.94 -12.17
CA SER A 24 -11.39 -10.11 -12.89
C SER A 24 -12.85 -10.43 -12.52
N GLU A 25 -13.19 -11.73 -12.43
CA GLU A 25 -14.54 -12.17 -12.05
C GLU A 25 -14.88 -11.81 -10.59
N SER A 26 -13.93 -11.93 -9.67
CA SER A 26 -14.08 -11.55 -8.26
C SER A 26 -14.36 -10.04 -8.12
N GLU A 27 -13.56 -9.19 -8.78
CA GLU A 27 -13.76 -7.74 -8.80
C GLU A 27 -15.08 -7.34 -9.47
N ALA A 28 -15.44 -7.98 -10.59
CA ALA A 28 -16.71 -7.73 -11.28
C ALA A 28 -17.92 -8.10 -10.40
N LEU A 29 -17.83 -9.17 -9.61
CA LEU A 29 -18.87 -9.55 -8.66
C LEU A 29 -19.01 -8.49 -7.56
N PHE A 30 -17.90 -8.04 -6.97
CA PHE A 30 -17.90 -6.97 -5.98
C PHE A 30 -18.51 -5.67 -6.54
N ASN A 31 -18.08 -5.22 -7.72
CA ASN A 31 -18.56 -3.99 -8.32
C ASN A 31 -20.09 -4.04 -8.57
N ARG A 32 -20.61 -5.18 -9.05
CA ARG A 32 -22.06 -5.37 -9.21
C ARG A 32 -22.82 -5.27 -7.88
N ARG A 33 -22.33 -5.93 -6.81
CA ARG A 33 -22.94 -5.92 -5.48
C ARG A 33 -22.88 -4.54 -4.84
N ALA A 34 -21.75 -3.86 -4.96
CA ALA A 34 -21.52 -2.53 -4.42
C ALA A 34 -22.14 -1.40 -5.27
N LYS A 35 -22.78 -1.73 -6.41
CA LYS A 35 -23.31 -0.76 -7.39
C LYS A 35 -22.26 0.28 -7.81
N GLN A 36 -21.03 -0.19 -8.02
CA GLN A 36 -19.92 0.63 -8.48
C GLN A 36 -19.70 0.44 -9.99
N PRO A 37 -19.09 1.43 -10.68
CA PRO A 37 -18.65 1.24 -12.06
C PRO A 37 -17.70 0.05 -12.20
N ALA A 38 -17.71 -0.58 -13.37
CA ALA A 38 -16.75 -1.63 -13.68
C ALA A 38 -15.31 -1.07 -13.57
N SER A 39 -14.44 -1.83 -12.95
CA SER A 39 -13.02 -1.51 -12.81
C SER A 39 -12.21 -2.79 -12.91
N GLU A 40 -10.94 -2.66 -13.24
CA GLU A 40 -9.94 -3.72 -13.22
C GLU A 40 -8.81 -3.39 -12.23
N PHE A 41 -9.15 -2.68 -11.16
CA PHE A 41 -8.18 -2.17 -10.20
C PHE A 41 -7.40 -3.29 -9.52
N LEU A 42 -8.07 -4.36 -9.10
CA LEU A 42 -7.45 -5.51 -8.47
C LEU A 42 -6.52 -6.24 -9.44
N LEU A 43 -7.02 -6.56 -10.63
CA LEU A 43 -6.26 -7.24 -11.67
C LEU A 43 -5.02 -6.44 -12.06
N GLU A 44 -5.17 -5.14 -12.30
CA GLU A 44 -4.06 -4.27 -12.67
C GLU A 44 -3.01 -4.15 -11.56
N HIS A 45 -3.45 -4.02 -10.30
CA HIS A 45 -2.56 -4.00 -9.15
C HIS A 45 -1.78 -5.31 -9.04
N SER A 46 -2.46 -6.45 -9.10
CA SER A 46 -1.81 -7.78 -9.03
C SER A 46 -0.80 -7.98 -10.17
N ARG A 47 -1.11 -7.52 -11.38
CA ARG A 47 -0.19 -7.55 -12.52
C ARG A 47 1.07 -6.71 -12.28
N ARG A 48 0.92 -5.48 -11.79
CA ARG A 48 2.06 -4.60 -11.50
C ARG A 48 2.90 -5.17 -10.37
N THR A 49 2.27 -5.64 -9.30
CA THR A 49 2.96 -6.28 -8.17
C THR A 49 3.74 -7.52 -8.63
N ALA A 50 3.16 -8.37 -9.49
CA ALA A 50 3.85 -9.52 -10.04
C ALA A 50 5.05 -9.13 -10.94
N ALA A 51 4.93 -8.07 -11.73
CA ALA A 51 6.03 -7.57 -12.55
C ALA A 51 7.19 -7.01 -11.69
N ILE A 52 6.86 -6.31 -10.60
CA ILE A 52 7.85 -5.82 -9.63
C ILE A 52 8.49 -7.00 -8.88
N ALA A 53 7.68 -7.97 -8.43
CA ALA A 53 8.16 -9.17 -7.75
C ALA A 53 9.12 -9.99 -8.63
N TYR A 54 8.81 -10.16 -9.91
CA TYR A 54 9.71 -10.78 -10.87
C TYR A 54 11.07 -10.08 -10.92
N ARG A 55 11.06 -8.76 -11.08
CA ARG A 55 12.29 -7.97 -11.14
C ARG A 55 13.08 -8.04 -9.84
N LEU A 56 12.40 -7.96 -8.72
CA LEU A 56 13.02 -8.03 -7.41
C LEU A 56 13.61 -9.42 -7.15
N ALA A 57 12.90 -10.50 -7.50
CA ALA A 57 13.40 -11.86 -7.40
C ALA A 57 14.71 -12.06 -8.18
N VAL A 58 14.76 -11.57 -9.44
CA VAL A 58 15.98 -11.62 -10.25
C VAL A 58 17.13 -10.83 -9.60
N MET A 59 16.86 -9.68 -9.00
CA MET A 59 17.88 -8.86 -8.33
C MET A 59 18.35 -9.47 -7.01
N GLU A 60 17.52 -10.24 -6.34
CA GLU A 60 17.86 -10.99 -5.10
C GLU A 60 18.38 -12.40 -5.40
N GLU A 61 18.58 -12.74 -6.68
CA GLU A 61 19.05 -14.06 -7.14
C GLU A 61 18.12 -15.22 -6.70
N VAL A 62 16.81 -14.95 -6.61
CA VAL A 62 15.77 -15.93 -6.29
C VAL A 62 15.02 -16.33 -7.56
N ASP A 63 14.64 -17.60 -7.68
CA ASP A 63 13.77 -18.05 -8.79
C ASP A 63 12.46 -17.26 -8.77
N PRO A 64 12.10 -16.54 -9.84
CA PRO A 64 10.92 -15.70 -9.88
C PRO A 64 9.58 -16.45 -9.95
N PHE A 65 9.56 -17.77 -10.10
CA PHE A 65 8.34 -18.55 -10.28
C PHE A 65 7.38 -18.41 -9.09
N LEU A 66 7.82 -18.77 -7.88
CA LEU A 66 6.99 -18.65 -6.68
C LEU A 66 6.64 -17.19 -6.34
N PRO A 67 7.58 -16.22 -6.34
CA PRO A 67 7.24 -14.81 -6.16
C PRO A 67 6.18 -14.29 -7.12
N CYS A 68 6.21 -14.69 -8.40
CA CYS A 68 5.17 -14.30 -9.36
C CYS A 68 3.79 -14.86 -9.01
N LEU A 69 3.73 -16.13 -8.59
CA LEU A 69 2.46 -16.74 -8.15
C LEU A 69 1.91 -16.03 -6.91
N VAL A 70 2.72 -15.89 -5.87
CA VAL A 70 2.31 -15.22 -4.62
C VAL A 70 1.84 -13.80 -4.92
N ALA A 71 2.54 -13.06 -5.79
CA ALA A 71 2.16 -11.70 -6.16
C ALA A 71 0.83 -11.63 -6.92
N LEU A 72 0.51 -12.59 -7.77
CA LEU A 72 -0.78 -12.63 -8.45
C LEU A 72 -1.94 -12.96 -7.50
N TYR A 73 -1.69 -13.77 -6.47
CA TYR A 73 -2.71 -14.16 -5.50
C TYR A 73 -2.82 -13.24 -4.28
N HIS A 74 -1.84 -12.37 -3.99
CA HIS A 74 -1.70 -11.69 -2.70
C HIS A 74 -2.96 -10.93 -2.24
N ASP A 75 -3.69 -10.34 -3.16
CA ASP A 75 -4.94 -9.61 -2.93
C ASP A 75 -6.19 -10.38 -3.41
N ALA A 76 -6.07 -11.66 -3.82
CA ALA A 76 -7.18 -12.43 -4.38
C ALA A 76 -8.34 -12.62 -3.39
N GLY A 77 -8.06 -12.61 -2.09
CA GLY A 77 -9.05 -12.68 -1.03
C GLY A 77 -9.83 -11.39 -0.77
N LYS A 78 -9.39 -10.26 -1.32
CA LYS A 78 -9.93 -8.92 -1.02
C LYS A 78 -11.41 -8.77 -1.35
N PHE A 79 -11.89 -9.40 -2.43
CA PHE A 79 -13.28 -9.39 -2.88
C PHE A 79 -13.94 -10.77 -2.77
N HIS A 80 -13.50 -11.57 -1.77
CA HIS A 80 -14.09 -12.88 -1.53
C HIS A 80 -15.61 -12.78 -1.40
N GLY A 81 -16.33 -13.72 -2.03
CA GLY A 81 -17.79 -13.72 -2.03
C GLY A 81 -18.42 -12.44 -2.61
N GLY A 82 -17.68 -11.55 -3.25
CA GLY A 82 -18.16 -10.25 -3.76
C GLY A 82 -18.38 -9.20 -2.67
N LEU A 83 -17.71 -9.33 -1.52
CA LEU A 83 -17.70 -8.38 -0.43
C LEU A 83 -16.27 -7.86 -0.20
N TYR A 84 -16.13 -6.60 0.19
CA TYR A 84 -14.83 -6.02 0.51
C TYR A 84 -14.46 -6.40 1.95
N HIS A 85 -13.37 -7.16 2.11
CA HIS A 85 -12.93 -7.73 3.39
C HIS A 85 -14.07 -8.50 4.09
N ASP A 86 -14.51 -9.61 3.47
CA ASP A 86 -15.64 -10.39 3.95
C ASP A 86 -15.34 -11.09 5.28
N GLY A 87 -16.09 -10.72 6.31
CA GLY A 87 -16.12 -11.39 7.59
C GLY A 87 -14.88 -11.21 8.46
N ASP A 88 -14.71 -12.15 9.43
CA ASP A 88 -13.63 -12.15 10.40
C ASP A 88 -12.37 -12.87 9.91
N VAL A 89 -12.43 -13.49 8.73
CA VAL A 89 -11.30 -14.21 8.12
C VAL A 89 -10.39 -13.22 7.40
N PRO A 90 -9.09 -13.21 7.68
CA PRO A 90 -8.14 -12.36 6.96
C PRO A 90 -8.15 -12.60 5.44
N GLU A 91 -7.97 -11.54 4.66
CA GLU A 91 -7.92 -11.65 3.18
C GLU A 91 -6.81 -12.58 2.70
N GLU A 92 -5.72 -12.69 3.46
CA GLU A 92 -4.59 -13.56 3.19
C GLU A 92 -4.97 -15.06 3.30
N GLU A 93 -5.87 -15.42 4.21
CA GLU A 93 -6.39 -16.78 4.34
C GLU A 93 -7.29 -17.15 3.16
N HIS A 94 -8.16 -16.24 2.72
CA HIS A 94 -8.97 -16.46 1.52
C HIS A 94 -8.08 -16.59 0.27
N ALA A 95 -7.05 -15.75 0.15
CA ALA A 95 -6.10 -15.82 -0.96
C ALA A 95 -5.33 -17.15 -0.95
N ALA A 96 -4.90 -17.62 0.22
CA ALA A 96 -4.21 -18.90 0.36
C ALA A 96 -5.10 -20.07 -0.01
N ALA A 97 -6.37 -20.10 0.42
CA ALA A 97 -7.33 -21.16 0.07
C ALA A 97 -7.60 -21.21 -1.45
N LEU A 98 -7.81 -20.05 -2.09
CA LEU A 98 -7.99 -19.96 -3.54
C LEU A 98 -6.74 -20.44 -4.30
N ALA A 99 -5.55 -20.06 -3.83
CA ALA A 99 -4.30 -20.51 -4.44
C ALA A 99 -4.13 -22.03 -4.30
N GLU A 100 -4.39 -22.61 -3.11
CA GLU A 100 -4.28 -24.03 -2.85
C GLU A 100 -5.15 -24.84 -3.81
N GLU A 101 -6.43 -24.48 -3.93
CA GLU A 101 -7.37 -25.14 -4.83
C GLU A 101 -6.92 -25.05 -6.30
N MET A 102 -6.61 -23.86 -6.78
CA MET A 102 -6.30 -23.64 -8.20
C MET A 102 -4.94 -24.23 -8.60
N LEU A 103 -3.94 -24.17 -7.73
CA LEU A 103 -2.59 -24.69 -8.02
C LEU A 103 -2.58 -26.22 -7.96
N ALA A 104 -3.25 -26.83 -6.99
CA ALA A 104 -3.42 -28.29 -6.94
C ALA A 104 -4.17 -28.80 -8.18
N ALA A 105 -5.29 -28.16 -8.57
CA ALA A 105 -6.03 -28.50 -9.78
C ALA A 105 -5.22 -28.27 -11.07
N ALA A 106 -4.19 -27.43 -11.02
CA ALA A 106 -3.25 -27.20 -12.12
C ALA A 106 -2.12 -28.24 -12.18
N GLY A 107 -2.03 -29.15 -11.20
CA GLY A 107 -1.00 -30.18 -11.13
C GLY A 107 0.35 -29.68 -10.63
N LEU A 108 0.39 -28.57 -9.87
CA LEU A 108 1.61 -28.08 -9.24
C LEU A 108 2.07 -29.07 -8.16
N ALA A 109 3.40 -29.20 -7.96
CA ALA A 109 3.95 -30.03 -6.91
C ALA A 109 3.45 -29.58 -5.52
N ALA A 110 3.18 -30.53 -4.63
CA ALA A 110 2.61 -30.24 -3.31
C ALA A 110 3.48 -29.26 -2.50
N ASP A 111 4.80 -29.40 -2.59
CA ASP A 111 5.76 -28.53 -1.91
C ASP A 111 5.68 -27.07 -2.42
N ASP A 112 5.49 -26.87 -3.71
CA ASP A 112 5.30 -25.54 -4.29
C ASP A 112 3.97 -24.93 -3.87
N VAL A 113 2.88 -25.70 -3.88
CA VAL A 113 1.56 -25.28 -3.37
C VAL A 113 1.68 -24.85 -1.92
N GLN A 114 2.33 -25.66 -1.08
CA GLN A 114 2.57 -25.34 0.32
C GLN A 114 3.41 -24.06 0.48
N SER A 115 4.46 -23.90 -0.33
CA SER A 115 5.32 -22.71 -0.28
C SER A 115 4.57 -21.44 -0.64
N VAL A 116 3.69 -21.48 -1.65
CA VAL A 116 2.83 -20.35 -2.05
C VAL A 116 1.82 -20.01 -0.95
N THR A 117 1.11 -21.00 -0.42
CA THR A 117 0.08 -20.79 0.60
C THR A 117 0.67 -20.30 1.92
N GLN A 118 1.84 -20.81 2.32
CA GLN A 118 2.58 -20.32 3.46
C GLN A 118 3.03 -18.87 3.26
N ALA A 119 3.53 -18.53 2.06
CA ALA A 119 3.92 -17.17 1.74
C ALA A 119 2.72 -16.21 1.81
N LEU A 120 1.56 -16.59 1.28
CA LEU A 120 0.33 -15.78 1.33
C LEU A 120 -0.13 -15.54 2.77
N ARG A 121 -0.18 -16.58 3.61
CA ARG A 121 -0.52 -16.44 5.04
C ARG A 121 0.48 -15.61 5.84
N GLY A 122 1.75 -15.65 5.44
CA GLY A 122 2.83 -14.87 6.06
C GLY A 122 2.84 -13.39 5.63
N LEU A 123 2.08 -13.00 4.59
CA LEU A 123 2.01 -11.61 4.18
C LEU A 123 1.45 -10.74 5.31
N TYR A 124 2.26 -9.77 5.76
CA TYR A 124 1.90 -8.81 6.83
C TYR A 124 1.60 -9.43 8.20
N ASN A 125 1.88 -10.71 8.40
CA ASN A 125 1.72 -11.40 9.67
C ASN A 125 3.10 -11.74 10.26
N ASP A 126 3.57 -10.89 11.18
CA ASP A 126 4.89 -11.06 11.81
C ASP A 126 4.98 -12.27 12.76
N ALA A 127 3.85 -12.94 13.06
CA ALA A 127 3.82 -14.17 13.85
C ALA A 127 4.12 -15.42 13.03
N LEU A 128 4.06 -15.33 11.71
CA LEU A 128 4.32 -16.44 10.79
C LEU A 128 5.67 -16.29 10.10
N SER A 129 6.26 -17.41 9.72
CA SER A 129 7.50 -17.42 8.94
C SER A 129 7.25 -16.84 7.54
N CYS A 130 8.16 -15.99 7.09
CA CYS A 130 8.10 -15.35 5.79
C CYS A 130 9.27 -15.88 4.94
N ASN A 131 8.97 -16.75 3.97
CA ASN A 131 9.95 -17.26 3.01
C ASN A 131 10.37 -16.18 2.02
N ASP A 132 11.29 -16.46 1.12
CA ASP A 132 11.80 -15.43 0.19
C ASP A 132 10.72 -14.92 -0.77
N ALA A 133 9.80 -15.76 -1.22
CA ALA A 133 8.65 -15.32 -2.02
C ALA A 133 7.77 -14.34 -1.25
N CYS A 134 7.49 -14.61 0.03
CA CYS A 134 6.76 -13.71 0.93
C CYS A 134 7.47 -12.35 1.07
N LYS A 135 8.79 -12.34 1.33
CA LYS A 135 9.58 -11.11 1.48
C LYS A 135 9.53 -10.27 0.21
N ILE A 136 9.79 -10.91 -0.94
CA ILE A 136 9.80 -10.27 -2.25
C ILE A 136 8.44 -9.66 -2.57
N VAL A 137 7.35 -10.37 -2.30
CA VAL A 137 6.00 -9.89 -2.61
C VAL A 137 5.57 -8.77 -1.67
N GLN A 138 5.91 -8.85 -0.37
CA GLN A 138 5.68 -7.72 0.53
C GLN A 138 6.38 -6.44 0.05
N ASP A 139 7.61 -6.56 -0.40
CA ASP A 139 8.36 -5.42 -0.93
C ASP A 139 7.79 -4.94 -2.26
N ALA A 140 7.39 -5.86 -3.16
CA ALA A 140 6.78 -5.53 -4.44
C ALA A 140 5.46 -4.77 -4.29
N ASP A 141 4.56 -5.22 -3.39
CA ASP A 141 3.32 -4.51 -3.08
C ASP A 141 3.57 -3.09 -2.52
N ARG A 142 4.62 -2.93 -1.72
CA ARG A 142 5.01 -1.62 -1.22
C ARG A 142 5.59 -0.72 -2.31
N LEU A 143 6.41 -1.27 -3.20
CA LEU A 143 7.02 -0.55 -4.31
C LEU A 143 5.98 -0.09 -5.34
N ASP A 144 4.89 -0.84 -5.56
CA ASP A 144 3.77 -0.43 -6.45
C ASP A 144 3.12 0.90 -6.02
N LYS A 145 3.27 1.28 -4.74
CA LYS A 145 2.73 2.52 -4.17
C LYS A 145 3.70 3.71 -4.24
N LEU A 146 4.87 3.54 -4.88
CA LEU A 146 5.93 4.53 -4.94
C LEU A 146 6.25 4.95 -6.38
N GLY A 147 6.91 6.09 -6.52
CA GLY A 147 7.32 6.63 -7.82
C GLY A 147 6.13 7.00 -8.72
N GLY A 148 6.37 7.04 -10.01
CA GLY A 148 5.35 7.38 -11.00
C GLY A 148 4.14 6.44 -11.00
N LEU A 149 4.37 5.13 -10.74
CA LEU A 149 3.28 4.15 -10.65
C LEU A 149 2.38 4.43 -9.45
N GLY A 150 2.97 4.68 -8.28
CA GLY A 150 2.23 5.01 -7.06
C GLY A 150 1.42 6.30 -7.20
N VAL A 151 2.01 7.33 -7.82
CA VAL A 151 1.32 8.60 -8.11
C VAL A 151 0.15 8.39 -9.06
N ALA A 152 0.34 7.65 -10.16
CA ALA A 152 -0.74 7.33 -11.11
C ALA A 152 -1.87 6.55 -10.42
N ALA A 153 -1.53 5.53 -9.63
CA ALA A 153 -2.50 4.75 -8.86
C ALA A 153 -3.26 5.61 -7.83
N PHE A 154 -2.58 6.57 -7.18
CA PHE A 154 -3.21 7.52 -6.26
C PHE A 154 -4.33 8.31 -6.94
N PHE A 155 -4.05 8.93 -8.09
CA PHE A 155 -5.06 9.72 -8.81
C PHE A 155 -6.16 8.86 -9.41
N THR A 156 -5.82 7.71 -9.98
CA THR A 156 -6.82 6.76 -10.50
C THR A 156 -7.79 6.32 -9.40
N LYS A 157 -7.27 5.96 -8.22
CA LYS A 157 -8.07 5.57 -7.06
C LYS A 157 -8.91 6.73 -6.51
N ALA A 158 -8.39 7.95 -6.55
CA ALA A 158 -9.15 9.14 -6.15
C ALA A 158 -10.32 9.40 -7.11
N ALA A 159 -10.05 9.35 -8.41
CA ALA A 159 -11.04 9.55 -9.45
C ALA A 159 -12.15 8.48 -9.42
N SER A 160 -11.79 7.20 -9.23
CA SER A 160 -12.77 6.10 -9.10
C SER A 160 -13.70 6.25 -7.89
N ARG A 161 -13.28 7.02 -6.88
CA ARG A 161 -14.08 7.39 -5.70
C ARG A 161 -14.80 8.73 -5.82
N GLY A 162 -14.87 9.30 -7.03
CA GLY A 162 -15.52 10.59 -7.31
C GLY A 162 -14.78 11.81 -6.72
N ARG A 163 -13.48 11.71 -6.41
CA ARG A 163 -12.70 12.82 -5.84
C ARG A 163 -11.97 13.56 -6.93
N GLY A 164 -12.15 14.88 -6.99
CA GLY A 164 -11.33 15.77 -7.81
C GLY A 164 -9.93 15.97 -7.21
N LEU A 165 -9.04 16.62 -7.98
CA LEU A 165 -7.63 16.80 -7.65
C LEU A 165 -7.39 17.37 -6.26
N VAL A 166 -7.93 18.55 -5.95
CA VAL A 166 -7.71 19.23 -4.66
C VAL A 166 -8.28 18.42 -3.50
N ALA A 167 -9.45 17.80 -3.67
CA ALA A 167 -10.07 16.95 -2.65
C ALA A 167 -9.23 15.69 -2.36
N ALA A 168 -8.63 15.09 -3.38
CA ALA A 168 -7.73 13.95 -3.24
C ALA A 168 -6.47 14.33 -2.45
N LEU A 169 -5.83 15.44 -2.81
CA LEU A 169 -4.65 15.95 -2.12
C LEU A 169 -4.98 16.31 -0.67
N THR A 170 -6.06 17.06 -0.44
CA THR A 170 -6.49 17.46 0.91
C THR A 170 -6.70 16.26 1.83
N SER A 171 -7.31 15.19 1.33
CA SER A 171 -7.68 14.04 2.16
C SER A 171 -6.58 13.00 2.34
N SER A 172 -5.66 12.88 1.39
CA SER A 172 -4.81 11.70 1.32
C SER A 172 -3.33 11.95 1.04
N LEU A 173 -2.94 13.18 0.63
CA LEU A 173 -1.55 13.46 0.26
C LEU A 173 -0.56 13.18 1.40
N SER A 174 -0.89 13.60 2.63
CA SER A 174 -0.01 13.36 3.78
C SER A 174 0.25 11.87 4.03
N ARG A 175 -0.72 11.01 3.72
CA ARG A 175 -0.52 9.55 3.79
C ARG A 175 0.50 9.08 2.75
N GLU A 176 0.41 9.57 1.53
CA GLU A 176 1.35 9.19 0.45
C GLU A 176 2.78 9.68 0.75
N LEU A 177 2.92 10.93 1.22
CA LEU A 177 4.22 11.49 1.59
C LEU A 177 4.85 10.75 2.78
N THR A 178 4.06 10.49 3.83
CA THR A 178 4.51 9.72 4.99
C THR A 178 4.94 8.31 4.58
N TYR A 179 4.15 7.68 3.71
CA TYR A 179 4.46 6.36 3.19
C TYR A 179 5.77 6.37 2.38
N ALA A 180 5.93 7.33 1.45
CA ALA A 180 7.13 7.44 0.62
C ALA A 180 8.41 7.63 1.47
N THR A 181 8.31 8.39 2.58
CA THR A 181 9.42 8.62 3.50
C THR A 181 9.78 7.37 4.31
N ALA A 182 8.77 6.64 4.79
CA ALA A 182 8.97 5.53 5.72
C ALA A 182 9.18 4.17 5.02
N ALA A 183 8.75 4.02 3.77
CA ALA A 183 8.78 2.75 3.04
C ALA A 183 10.17 2.08 3.02
N PRO A 184 11.31 2.79 2.83
CA PRO A 184 12.62 2.15 2.82
C PRO A 184 12.92 1.34 4.09
N PHE A 185 12.44 1.80 5.23
CA PHE A 185 12.65 1.14 6.53
C PHE A 185 11.72 -0.05 6.77
N THR A 186 10.73 -0.26 5.91
CA THR A 186 9.78 -1.37 5.99
C THR A 186 10.11 -2.52 5.04
N MET A 187 11.10 -2.33 4.17
CA MET A 187 11.50 -3.35 3.19
C MET A 187 12.24 -4.51 3.86
N LEU A 188 12.02 -5.70 3.33
CA LEU A 188 12.60 -6.95 3.81
C LEU A 188 13.84 -7.37 3.03
N THR A 189 13.98 -6.87 1.78
CA THR A 189 15.11 -7.20 0.90
C THR A 189 16.03 -5.99 0.71
N ALA A 190 17.29 -6.24 0.37
CA ALA A 190 18.29 -5.19 0.16
C ALA A 190 17.95 -4.32 -1.06
N ASN A 191 17.59 -4.95 -2.18
CA ASN A 191 17.19 -4.25 -3.39
C ASN A 191 15.83 -3.56 -3.23
N GLY A 192 14.88 -4.16 -2.49
CA GLY A 192 13.62 -3.53 -2.14
C GLY A 192 13.85 -2.20 -1.41
N ARG A 193 14.74 -2.18 -0.43
CA ARG A 193 15.10 -0.95 0.31
C ARG A 193 15.72 0.11 -0.60
N ARG A 194 16.68 -0.27 -1.44
CA ARG A 194 17.30 0.65 -2.40
C ARG A 194 16.27 1.24 -3.34
N LEU A 195 15.42 0.41 -3.95
CA LEU A 195 14.35 0.85 -4.85
C LEU A 195 13.32 1.72 -4.14
N ALA A 196 12.94 1.39 -2.90
CA ALA A 196 12.00 2.21 -2.14
C ALA A 196 12.57 3.61 -1.83
N THR A 197 13.87 3.72 -1.55
CA THR A 197 14.53 5.02 -1.39
C THR A 197 14.46 5.84 -2.67
N GLU A 198 14.81 5.24 -3.81
CA GLU A 198 14.78 5.91 -5.11
C GLU A 198 13.36 6.32 -5.53
N GLN A 199 12.40 5.40 -5.42
CA GLN A 199 11.02 5.67 -5.84
C GLN A 199 10.28 6.57 -4.85
N GLY A 200 10.58 6.47 -3.56
CA GLY A 200 10.04 7.39 -2.53
C GLY A 200 10.46 8.83 -2.79
N ALA A 201 11.73 9.07 -3.12
CA ALA A 201 12.22 10.39 -3.50
C ALA A 201 11.48 10.96 -4.73
N LYS A 202 11.21 10.12 -5.76
CA LYS A 202 10.43 10.53 -6.94
C LYS A 202 8.98 10.86 -6.59
N THR A 203 8.35 10.11 -5.67
CA THR A 203 7.00 10.40 -5.18
C THR A 203 6.95 11.78 -4.53
N ILE A 204 7.89 12.06 -3.64
CA ILE A 204 7.98 13.34 -2.92
C ILE A 204 8.20 14.48 -3.89
N ALA A 205 9.17 14.36 -4.81
CA ALA A 205 9.49 15.38 -5.79
C ALA A 205 8.28 15.71 -6.68
N PHE A 206 7.56 14.69 -7.17
CA PHE A 206 6.36 14.91 -7.97
C PHE A 206 5.28 15.73 -7.22
N PHE A 207 4.99 15.34 -5.97
CA PHE A 207 3.98 16.07 -5.20
C PHE A 207 4.44 17.47 -4.82
N ASP A 208 5.74 17.67 -4.58
CA ASP A 208 6.30 19.00 -4.34
C ASP A 208 6.16 19.93 -5.54
N ASP A 209 6.39 19.42 -6.75
CA ASP A 209 6.19 20.17 -7.99
C ASP A 209 4.72 20.49 -8.20
N LEU A 210 3.84 19.51 -8.08
CA LEU A 210 2.40 19.70 -8.20
C LEU A 210 1.85 20.73 -7.20
N LEU A 211 2.29 20.69 -5.94
CA LEU A 211 1.84 21.65 -4.93
C LEU A 211 2.31 23.07 -5.24
N ARG A 212 3.53 23.21 -5.78
CA ARG A 212 4.04 24.52 -6.26
C ARG A 212 3.20 25.07 -7.41
N ASP A 213 2.84 24.23 -8.37
CA ASP A 213 1.99 24.63 -9.50
C ASP A 213 0.61 25.08 -9.02
N LEU A 214 -0.02 24.32 -8.12
CA LEU A 214 -1.32 24.69 -7.56
C LEU A 214 -1.28 26.04 -6.81
N GLU A 215 -0.20 26.31 -6.07
CA GLU A 215 0.00 27.57 -5.38
C GLU A 215 0.26 28.72 -6.34
N ASN A 216 1.12 28.54 -7.35
CA ASN A 216 1.44 29.54 -8.38
C ASN A 216 0.21 29.94 -9.18
N TRP A 217 -0.68 29.00 -9.48
CA TRP A 217 -1.94 29.27 -10.19
C TRP A 217 -3.10 29.71 -9.29
N GLY A 218 -2.87 29.83 -7.99
CA GLY A 218 -3.90 30.22 -7.01
C GLY A 218 -5.04 29.21 -6.86
N ILE A 219 -4.82 27.94 -7.22
CA ILE A 219 -5.83 26.88 -7.15
C ILE A 219 -5.97 26.35 -5.73
N ALA A 220 -4.86 26.08 -5.05
CA ALA A 220 -4.82 25.62 -3.66
C ALA A 220 -3.46 25.89 -3.05
N SER A 221 -3.42 26.10 -1.72
CA SER A 221 -2.18 26.28 -0.98
C SER A 221 -2.06 25.26 0.15
N PHE A 222 -0.87 24.63 0.24
CA PHE A 222 -0.55 23.62 1.23
C PHE A 222 0.69 24.03 2.02
N GLU A 223 0.65 23.84 3.32
CA GLU A 223 1.81 23.94 4.18
C GLU A 223 2.52 22.58 4.24
N ARG A 224 3.78 22.56 3.85
CA ARG A 224 4.66 21.38 3.97
C ARG A 224 5.34 21.42 5.32
N ARG A 225 5.32 20.32 6.03
CA ARG A 225 6.01 20.17 7.32
C ARG A 225 6.78 18.85 7.34
N VAL A 226 7.88 18.85 8.08
CA VAL A 226 8.58 17.64 8.48
C VAL A 226 8.21 17.35 9.92
N ILE A 227 7.66 16.17 10.18
CA ILE A 227 7.42 15.67 11.52
C ILE A 227 8.60 14.76 11.88
N VAL A 228 9.27 15.06 12.97
CA VAL A 228 10.36 14.26 13.50
C VAL A 228 9.79 13.29 14.53
N LEU A 229 10.04 12.00 14.33
CA LEU A 229 9.71 10.97 15.29
C LEU A 229 11.00 10.59 16.02
N GLU A 230 11.10 10.95 17.28
CA GLU A 230 12.30 10.81 18.13
C GLU A 230 12.33 9.49 18.91
N GLU A 231 11.59 8.50 18.49
CA GLU A 231 11.59 7.19 19.11
C GLU A 231 12.66 6.27 18.51
N ASP A 232 13.10 5.28 19.28
CA ASP A 232 13.99 4.21 18.83
C ASP A 232 13.27 3.27 17.87
N PHE A 233 13.06 3.73 16.64
CA PHE A 233 12.52 2.86 15.59
C PHE A 233 13.59 1.87 15.11
N ARG A 234 13.15 0.67 14.83
CA ARG A 234 13.98 -0.30 14.12
C ARG A 234 13.39 -0.56 12.75
N ALA A 235 14.23 -0.53 11.74
CA ALA A 235 13.87 -1.03 10.42
C ALA A 235 13.53 -2.53 10.51
N ARG A 236 12.89 -3.06 9.50
CA ARG A 236 12.42 -4.44 9.54
C ARG A 236 13.54 -5.49 9.56
N ASP A 237 14.73 -5.13 9.15
CA ASP A 237 15.96 -5.93 9.31
C ASP A 237 16.60 -5.83 10.70
N GLY A 238 15.96 -5.10 11.62
CA GLY A 238 16.45 -4.87 12.98
C GLY A 238 17.46 -3.73 13.11
N SER A 239 17.90 -3.09 12.01
CA SER A 239 18.79 -1.94 12.08
C SER A 239 18.13 -0.74 12.77
N PRO A 240 18.87 0.04 13.56
CA PRO A 240 18.31 1.20 14.24
C PRO A 240 17.95 2.29 13.22
N VAL A 241 16.78 2.92 13.43
CA VAL A 241 16.38 4.14 12.73
C VAL A 241 16.35 5.26 13.78
N PRO A 242 17.47 5.93 14.02
CA PRO A 242 17.64 6.81 15.18
C PRO A 242 16.73 8.05 15.12
N ARG A 243 16.31 8.41 13.92
CA ARG A 243 15.45 9.57 13.69
C ARG A 243 14.67 9.35 12.40
N LEU A 244 13.35 9.26 12.51
CA LEU A 244 12.50 9.18 11.33
C LEU A 244 11.87 10.55 11.05
N GLU A 245 12.25 11.14 9.93
CA GLU A 245 11.65 12.36 9.42
C GLU A 245 10.58 12.02 8.39
N VAL A 246 9.34 12.37 8.65
CA VAL A 246 8.23 12.14 7.74
C VAL A 246 7.69 13.45 7.20
N MET A 247 7.57 13.53 5.89
CA MET A 247 6.99 14.71 5.24
C MET A 247 5.47 14.62 5.26
N VAL A 248 4.83 15.74 5.50
CA VAL A 248 3.38 15.90 5.45
C VAL A 248 3.01 17.20 4.73
N ALA A 249 1.82 17.24 4.15
CA ALA A 249 1.25 18.42 3.55
C ALA A 249 -0.16 18.65 4.06
N MET A 250 -0.44 19.85 4.55
CA MET A 250 -1.74 20.22 5.09
C MET A 250 -2.26 21.47 4.39
N PRO A 251 -3.56 21.57 4.06
CA PRO A 251 -4.10 22.80 3.48
C PRO A 251 -3.95 23.96 4.46
N ARG A 252 -3.51 25.13 3.97
CA ARG A 252 -3.38 26.35 4.76
C ARG A 252 -4.71 27.00 5.07
N ALA A 253 -5.67 26.82 4.16
CA ALA A 253 -6.99 27.45 4.24
C ALA A 253 -8.08 26.47 3.77
N CYS A 254 -9.31 26.80 4.06
CA CYS A 254 -10.47 26.02 3.61
C CYS A 254 -10.50 25.94 2.08
N PRO A 255 -10.51 24.72 1.49
CA PRO A 255 -10.53 24.59 0.04
C PRO A 255 -11.85 25.07 -0.61
N GLN A 256 -12.89 25.33 0.19
CA GLN A 256 -14.19 25.78 -0.29
C GLN A 256 -14.36 27.30 -0.28
N CYS A 257 -13.81 28.00 0.74
CA CYS A 257 -14.03 29.45 0.88
C CYS A 257 -12.79 30.25 1.23
N GLY A 258 -11.61 29.62 1.34
CA GLY A 258 -10.34 30.30 1.64
C GLY A 258 -10.15 30.75 3.09
N ALA A 259 -11.15 30.59 3.97
CA ALA A 259 -11.07 31.03 5.37
C ALA A 259 -10.14 30.13 6.21
N PRO A 260 -9.63 30.63 7.37
CA PRO A 260 -8.84 29.82 8.29
C PRO A 260 -9.54 28.55 8.76
N LEU A 261 -8.74 27.53 9.04
CA LEU A 261 -9.20 26.23 9.50
C LEU A 261 -8.92 26.03 10.99
N ALA A 262 -9.92 25.54 11.71
CA ALA A 262 -9.72 24.95 13.03
C ALA A 262 -9.29 23.49 12.89
N VAL A 263 -8.38 23.03 13.74
CA VAL A 263 -7.78 21.70 13.66
C VAL A 263 -8.09 20.90 14.92
N ALA A 264 -8.61 19.70 14.74
CA ALA A 264 -8.78 18.73 15.81
C ALA A 264 -8.06 17.43 15.45
N HIS A 265 -7.42 16.81 16.44
CA HIS A 265 -6.66 15.57 16.24
C HIS A 265 -7.42 14.38 16.81
N SER A 266 -7.40 13.26 16.10
CA SER A 266 -7.84 11.96 16.62
C SER A 266 -6.94 10.84 16.10
N ARG A 267 -6.81 9.78 16.90
CA ARG A 267 -6.02 8.60 16.54
C ARG A 267 -6.92 7.45 16.17
N GLY A 268 -6.46 6.63 15.24
CA GLY A 268 -7.05 5.35 14.89
C GLY A 268 -5.95 4.34 14.62
N ARG A 269 -6.24 3.07 14.79
CA ARG A 269 -5.35 1.97 14.37
C ARG A 269 -5.91 1.37 13.10
N GLY A 270 -5.07 1.27 12.06
CA GLY A 270 -5.29 0.40 10.91
C GLY A 270 -4.61 -0.95 11.15
N VAL A 271 -4.97 -1.95 10.38
CA VAL A 271 -4.36 -3.30 10.48
C VAL A 271 -2.87 -3.26 10.12
N LYS A 272 -2.49 -2.46 9.11
CA LYS A 272 -1.13 -2.42 8.51
C LYS A 272 -0.35 -1.15 8.88
N CYS A 273 -0.93 -0.20 9.59
CA CYS A 273 -0.26 1.06 9.98
C CYS A 273 -0.95 1.75 11.15
N GLU A 274 -0.21 2.56 11.89
CA GLU A 274 -0.81 3.51 12.82
C GLU A 274 -1.32 4.72 12.02
N GLN A 275 -2.59 5.06 12.20
CA GLN A 275 -3.23 6.18 11.52
C GLN A 275 -3.44 7.34 12.48
N LEU A 276 -2.79 8.46 12.20
CA LEU A 276 -3.14 9.72 12.81
C LEU A 276 -4.14 10.44 11.90
N HIS A 277 -5.29 10.76 12.45
CA HIS A 277 -6.32 11.51 11.75
C HIS A 277 -6.32 12.96 12.24
N VAL A 278 -6.27 13.89 11.29
CA VAL A 278 -6.43 15.32 11.54
C VAL A 278 -7.74 15.75 10.90
N ARG A 279 -8.66 16.25 11.73
CA ARG A 279 -9.92 16.84 11.28
C ARG A 279 -9.78 18.34 11.20
N PHE A 280 -10.16 18.90 10.08
CA PHE A 280 -10.24 20.33 9.84
C PHE A 280 -11.70 20.76 9.80
N GLN A 281 -11.99 21.92 10.37
CA GLN A 281 -13.30 22.54 10.30
C GLN A 281 -13.14 24.01 9.95
N CYS A 282 -13.86 24.46 8.95
CA CYS A 282 -13.88 25.87 8.58
C CYS A 282 -14.85 26.64 9.48
N SER A 283 -14.37 27.74 10.07
CA SER A 283 -15.20 28.62 10.90
C SER A 283 -16.20 29.46 10.10
N ALA A 284 -15.94 29.68 8.79
CA ALA A 284 -16.76 30.54 7.95
C ALA A 284 -17.89 29.80 7.20
N CYS A 285 -17.61 28.59 6.66
CA CYS A 285 -18.58 27.84 5.85
C CYS A 285 -18.95 26.49 6.43
N SER A 286 -18.49 26.17 7.62
CA SER A 286 -18.71 24.89 8.30
C SER A 286 -18.20 23.64 7.54
N HIS A 287 -17.49 23.82 6.43
CA HIS A 287 -16.89 22.73 5.70
C HIS A 287 -15.92 21.94 6.60
N SER A 288 -16.09 20.63 6.63
CA SER A 288 -15.28 19.74 7.45
C SER A 288 -14.68 18.64 6.58
N PHE A 289 -13.40 18.41 6.75
CA PHE A 289 -12.70 17.32 6.08
C PHE A 289 -11.65 16.70 7.00
N LYS A 290 -11.14 15.54 6.58
CA LYS A 290 -10.19 14.75 7.36
C LYS A 290 -9.01 14.39 6.46
N THR A 291 -7.80 14.56 6.97
CA THR A 291 -6.61 13.94 6.41
C THR A 291 -6.08 12.86 7.33
N SER A 292 -5.35 11.91 6.78
CA SER A 292 -4.76 10.81 7.54
C SER A 292 -3.29 10.69 7.21
N PHE A 293 -2.48 10.45 8.24
CA PHE A 293 -1.09 10.04 8.12
C PHE A 293 -1.05 8.54 8.36
N CYS A 294 -0.32 7.80 7.56
CA CYS A 294 -0.10 6.39 7.75
C CYS A 294 1.38 6.16 8.10
N LEU A 295 1.65 5.91 9.37
CA LEU A 295 2.97 5.50 9.82
C LEU A 295 3.04 3.97 9.71
N PRO A 296 3.95 3.41 8.92
CA PRO A 296 4.14 1.97 8.87
C PRO A 296 4.43 1.45 10.28
N ILE A 297 3.78 0.36 10.67
CA ILE A 297 4.11 -0.32 11.91
C ILE A 297 5.43 -1.04 11.65
N PHE A 298 6.51 -0.52 12.23
CA PHE A 298 7.75 -1.27 12.33
C PHE A 298 7.51 -2.44 13.28
N ALA A 299 8.06 -3.62 12.96
CA ALA A 299 7.89 -4.83 13.77
C ALA A 299 8.23 -4.51 15.25
N ARG A 300 7.21 -4.48 16.12
CA ARG A 300 7.36 -4.22 17.55
C ARG A 300 6.48 -5.17 18.35
N SER A 301 6.95 -5.54 19.53
CA SER A 301 6.14 -6.26 20.52
C SER A 301 4.87 -5.46 20.88
N ARG A 302 3.83 -6.14 21.38
CA ARG A 302 2.57 -5.50 21.78
C ARG A 302 2.77 -4.32 22.77
N ASP A 303 3.75 -4.43 23.65
CA ASP A 303 4.04 -3.43 24.69
C ASP A 303 4.75 -2.19 24.15
N GLU A 304 5.58 -2.34 23.14
CA GLU A 304 6.27 -1.24 22.48
C GLU A 304 5.32 -0.40 21.58
N ARG A 305 4.23 -1.01 21.05
CA ARG A 305 3.21 -0.31 20.27
C ARG A 305 2.43 0.74 21.06
N ALA A 306 2.35 0.58 22.39
CA ALA A 306 1.70 1.56 23.27
C ALA A 306 2.51 2.87 23.41
N GLY A 307 3.84 2.83 23.17
CA GLY A 307 4.75 3.98 23.21
C GLY A 307 4.60 4.94 22.04
N LEU A 308 4.39 4.44 20.79
CA LEU A 308 4.23 5.23 19.57
C LEU A 308 3.13 6.31 19.68
N GLY A 309 2.11 6.01 20.45
CA GLY A 309 1.02 6.94 20.72
C GLY A 309 1.45 8.22 21.47
N ARG A 310 2.57 8.23 22.17
CA ARG A 310 3.04 9.39 22.97
C ARG A 310 3.95 10.33 22.17
N ALA A 311 4.73 9.83 21.20
CA ALA A 311 5.68 10.63 20.43
C ALA A 311 4.98 11.61 19.49
N VAL A 312 3.93 11.17 18.78
CA VAL A 312 3.14 12.04 17.89
C VAL A 312 2.40 13.15 18.67
N ALA A 313 2.18 12.96 19.98
CA ALA A 313 1.56 13.99 20.83
C ALA A 313 2.54 15.12 21.23
N ARG A 314 3.85 14.90 21.12
CA ARG A 314 4.89 15.87 21.48
C ARG A 314 5.39 16.72 20.30
N ALA A 315 5.04 16.36 19.07
CA ALA A 315 5.30 17.18 17.89
C ALA A 315 4.30 18.35 17.84
N ARG A 316 4.47 19.29 18.77
CA ARG A 316 3.81 20.60 18.83
C ARG A 316 4.72 21.67 18.22
#